data_d9900cf4b318f418fa13deab5e111602
#
_entry.id   d9900cf4b318f418fa13deab5e111602
#
_cell.length_a   1.000
_cell.length_b   1.000
_cell.length_c   1.000
_cell.angle_alpha   90.00
_cell.angle_beta   90.00
_cell.angle_gamma   90.00
#
_symmetry.space_group_name_H-M   'P 1'
#
loop_
_entity.id
_entity.type
_entity.pdbx_description
1 polymer ?
#
loop_
_entity_poly.entity_id
_entity_poly.type
_entity_poly.pdbx_seq_one_letter_code
_entity_poly.pdbx_strand_id
1 'polypeptide(L)'
;MSIIAVFVFGMLLIKDAADEIGLMEEGYRNLSQVNVYAGIKNGRGIIIGVEEDYIDIVTSKHLVSEENKVSIEFGNKGKVEGEVVYYYPDNDAAIIRVMREDSDFYIKGAKAPEIMPKSDYESIPLSRSVYFAKDIYDVTLEVSVGKWLDSEEFVYELSEDVGLFAGEVLPGMSGEGLFDEDDRLVGMIIAASETEGAVIPAYTLRNEYMSFQITN
;
A
#
# COMPACT_ATOMS: atom_id res chain seq x y z
N MET A 1 10.13 -37.20 -30.85
CA MET A 1 9.86 -36.45 -29.63
C MET A 1 8.36 -36.32 -29.47
N SER A 2 7.77 -36.72 -28.35
CA SER A 2 6.34 -36.75 -28.15
C SER A 2 5.80 -35.33 -27.95
N ILE A 3 4.62 -34.99 -28.52
CA ILE A 3 3.93 -33.73 -28.37
C ILE A 3 3.73 -33.36 -26.89
N ILE A 4 3.56 -34.38 -26.01
CA ILE A 4 3.43 -34.20 -24.57
C ILE A 4 4.73 -33.64 -23.94
N ALA A 5 5.91 -34.02 -24.40
CA ALA A 5 7.19 -33.50 -23.88
C ALA A 5 7.37 -32.01 -24.24
N VAL A 6 6.90 -31.58 -25.40
CA VAL A 6 6.96 -30.15 -25.83
C VAL A 6 5.99 -29.31 -24.98
N PHE A 7 4.81 -29.84 -24.64
CA PHE A 7 3.84 -29.14 -23.82
C PHE A 7 4.30 -28.98 -22.37
N VAL A 8 4.90 -30.02 -21.76
CA VAL A 8 5.44 -29.97 -20.39
C VAL A 8 6.65 -29.02 -20.32
N PHE A 9 7.52 -29.06 -21.34
CA PHE A 9 8.67 -28.15 -21.39
C PHE A 9 8.24 -26.69 -21.63
N GLY A 10 7.21 -26.46 -22.46
CA GLY A 10 6.63 -25.13 -22.65
C GLY A 10 5.97 -24.59 -21.39
N MET A 11 5.26 -25.42 -20.61
CA MET A 11 4.68 -25.01 -19.32
C MET A 11 5.74 -24.71 -18.25
N LEU A 12 6.84 -25.48 -18.23
CA LEU A 12 7.98 -25.21 -17.33
C LEU A 12 8.66 -23.88 -17.66
N LEU A 13 8.91 -23.62 -18.95
CA LEU A 13 9.49 -22.35 -19.39
C LEU A 13 8.58 -21.14 -19.13
N ILE A 14 7.27 -21.31 -19.23
CA ILE A 14 6.30 -20.25 -18.89
C ILE A 14 6.27 -20.04 -17.37
N LYS A 15 6.38 -21.10 -16.58
CA LYS A 15 6.45 -20.98 -15.11
C LYS A 15 7.74 -20.29 -14.66
N ASP A 16 8.89 -20.71 -15.20
CA ASP A 16 10.18 -20.08 -14.88
C ASP A 16 10.22 -18.60 -15.35
N ALA A 17 9.62 -18.28 -16.52
CA ALA A 17 9.51 -16.89 -16.98
C ALA A 17 8.50 -16.07 -16.15
N ALA A 18 7.45 -16.68 -15.63
CA ALA A 18 6.51 -16.04 -14.71
C ALA A 18 7.18 -15.76 -13.35
N ASP A 19 7.99 -16.70 -12.87
CA ASP A 19 8.79 -16.53 -11.65
C ASP A 19 9.91 -15.47 -11.84
N GLU A 20 10.51 -15.39 -13.04
CA GLU A 20 11.53 -14.38 -13.39
C GLU A 20 10.95 -12.97 -13.64
N ILE A 21 9.69 -12.86 -14.09
CA ILE A 21 9.00 -11.58 -14.31
C ILE A 21 8.37 -11.07 -12.99
N GLY A 22 8.46 -11.86 -11.89
CA GLY A 22 7.89 -11.46 -10.62
C GLY A 22 6.36 -11.39 -10.67
N LEU A 23 5.73 -12.27 -11.46
CA LEU A 23 4.33 -12.62 -11.25
C LEU A 23 4.29 -13.33 -9.90
N MET A 24 4.44 -12.52 -8.86
CA MET A 24 4.31 -12.97 -7.48
C MET A 24 2.98 -13.69 -7.35
N GLU A 25 3.01 -14.84 -6.71
CA GLU A 25 1.82 -15.51 -6.19
C GLU A 25 0.84 -14.43 -5.73
N GLU A 26 -0.45 -14.63 -5.90
CA GLU A 26 -1.55 -13.72 -5.45
C GLU A 26 -1.33 -13.33 -4.00
N GLY A 27 -0.33 -12.47 -3.82
CA GLY A 27 0.41 -12.33 -2.59
C GLY A 27 -0.08 -11.12 -1.82
N TYR A 28 0.38 -11.04 -0.67
CA TYR A 28 0.19 -10.09 0.44
C TYR A 28 -0.15 -8.65 0.05
N ARG A 29 0.35 -8.12 -1.07
CA ARG A 29 0.10 -6.75 -1.54
C ARG A 29 -1.38 -6.49 -1.79
N ASN A 30 -2.07 -7.45 -2.40
CA ASN A 30 -3.51 -7.34 -2.71
C ASN A 30 -4.39 -7.46 -1.46
N LEU A 31 -3.93 -8.21 -0.46
CA LEU A 31 -4.67 -8.44 0.77
C LEU A 31 -4.45 -7.34 1.82
N SER A 32 -3.44 -6.50 1.63
CA SER A 32 -3.07 -5.42 2.55
C SER A 32 -3.50 -4.04 2.06
N GLN A 33 -4.07 -3.91 0.86
CA GLN A 33 -4.45 -2.63 0.29
C GLN A 33 -5.95 -2.55 -0.03
N VAL A 34 -6.49 -1.33 0.03
CA VAL A 34 -7.90 -1.05 -0.21
C VAL A 34 -8.07 0.23 -1.03
N ASN A 35 -9.22 0.38 -1.68
CA ASN A 35 -9.64 1.67 -2.23
C ASN A 35 -10.40 2.45 -1.16
N VAL A 36 -10.13 3.75 -1.10
CA VAL A 36 -10.77 4.71 -0.19
C VAL A 36 -11.53 5.75 -1.01
N TYR A 37 -12.81 5.94 -0.68
CA TYR A 37 -13.68 6.92 -1.31
C TYR A 37 -14.21 7.88 -0.25
N ALA A 38 -13.83 9.14 -0.34
CA ALA A 38 -14.16 10.21 0.59
C ALA A 38 -14.88 11.35 -0.19
N GLY A 39 -16.21 11.36 -0.13
CA GLY A 39 -17.01 12.30 -0.93
C GLY A 39 -16.73 12.13 -2.43
N ILE A 40 -16.17 13.17 -3.05
CA ILE A 40 -15.79 13.17 -4.48
C ILE A 40 -14.31 12.74 -4.70
N LYS A 41 -13.54 12.61 -3.63
CA LYS A 41 -12.14 12.20 -3.68
C LYS A 41 -12.05 10.68 -3.64
N ASN A 42 -11.04 10.13 -4.29
CA ASN A 42 -10.69 8.73 -4.20
C ASN A 42 -9.18 8.55 -4.09
N GLY A 43 -8.77 7.50 -3.43
CA GLY A 43 -7.38 7.13 -3.23
C GLY A 43 -7.27 5.71 -2.70
N ARG A 44 -6.19 5.42 -2.02
CA ARG A 44 -5.82 4.11 -1.50
C ARG A 44 -5.68 4.12 0.01
N GLY A 45 -5.58 2.94 0.57
CA GLY A 45 -5.22 2.76 1.98
C GLY A 45 -4.53 1.42 2.18
N ILE A 46 -3.77 1.33 3.26
CA ILE A 46 -2.99 0.15 3.64
C ILE A 46 -3.54 -0.35 4.98
N ILE A 47 -3.84 -1.63 5.08
CA ILE A 47 -4.23 -2.25 6.34
C ILE A 47 -3.00 -2.24 7.26
N ILE A 48 -3.10 -1.52 8.38
CA ILE A 48 -1.99 -1.37 9.34
C ILE A 48 -2.22 -2.17 10.63
N GLY A 49 -3.48 -2.51 10.92
CA GLY A 49 -3.90 -3.31 12.06
C GLY A 49 -5.06 -4.23 11.72
N VAL A 50 -5.05 -5.44 12.28
CA VAL A 50 -6.13 -6.42 12.16
C VAL A 50 -6.42 -6.95 13.55
N GLU A 51 -7.53 -6.52 14.13
CA GLU A 51 -7.97 -6.87 15.48
C GLU A 51 -9.18 -7.82 15.40
N GLU A 52 -9.64 -8.32 16.55
CA GLU A 52 -10.78 -9.22 16.62
C GLU A 52 -12.06 -8.55 16.11
N ASP A 53 -12.30 -7.28 16.50
CA ASP A 53 -13.54 -6.58 16.24
C ASP A 53 -13.46 -5.55 15.10
N TYR A 54 -12.25 -5.19 14.64
CA TYR A 54 -12.06 -4.17 13.61
C TYR A 54 -10.78 -4.35 12.80
N ILE A 55 -10.70 -3.61 11.70
CA ILE A 55 -9.49 -3.41 10.90
C ILE A 55 -9.18 -1.91 10.86
N ASP A 56 -7.92 -1.57 11.09
CA ASP A 56 -7.40 -0.21 10.94
C ASP A 56 -6.62 -0.09 9.63
N ILE A 57 -6.92 0.97 8.90
CA ILE A 57 -6.37 1.29 7.58
C ILE A 57 -5.71 2.66 7.68
N VAL A 58 -4.45 2.77 7.25
CA VAL A 58 -3.81 4.07 7.07
C VAL A 58 -4.00 4.57 5.65
N THR A 59 -4.29 5.86 5.50
CA THR A 59 -4.45 6.55 4.21
C THR A 59 -3.89 7.97 4.30
N SER A 60 -3.80 8.68 3.17
CA SER A 60 -3.42 10.09 3.18
C SER A 60 -4.48 10.98 3.86
N LYS A 61 -4.06 11.83 4.78
CA LYS A 61 -4.93 12.74 5.53
C LYS A 61 -5.68 13.71 4.62
N HIS A 62 -5.02 14.25 3.59
CA HIS A 62 -5.65 15.18 2.63
C HIS A 62 -6.82 14.52 1.87
N LEU A 63 -6.84 13.20 1.75
CA LEU A 63 -7.94 12.47 1.12
C LEU A 63 -9.21 12.51 1.96
N VAL A 64 -9.08 12.36 3.29
CA VAL A 64 -10.20 12.14 4.22
C VAL A 64 -10.47 13.31 5.17
N SER A 65 -9.74 14.42 5.07
CA SER A 65 -9.78 15.53 6.04
C SER A 65 -11.14 16.25 6.15
N GLU A 66 -12.02 16.08 5.19
CA GLU A 66 -13.36 16.71 5.16
C GLU A 66 -14.48 15.74 5.55
N GLU A 67 -14.13 14.47 5.81
CA GLU A 67 -15.11 13.40 6.03
C GLU A 67 -14.85 12.69 7.36
N ASN A 68 -15.92 12.40 8.12
CA ASN A 68 -15.83 11.53 9.29
C ASN A 68 -16.04 10.06 8.92
N LYS A 69 -16.77 9.80 7.83
CA LYS A 69 -17.09 8.48 7.31
C LYS A 69 -16.74 8.39 5.84
N VAL A 70 -16.16 7.28 5.47
CA VAL A 70 -15.67 7.02 4.11
C VAL A 70 -16.11 5.64 3.66
N SER A 71 -16.09 5.41 2.36
CA SER A 71 -16.40 4.09 1.80
C SER A 71 -15.10 3.36 1.44
N ILE A 72 -14.94 2.15 1.94
CA ILE A 72 -13.75 1.31 1.77
C ILE A 72 -14.11 0.11 0.89
N GLU A 73 -13.30 -0.15 -0.13
CA GLU A 73 -13.46 -1.29 -1.01
C GLU A 73 -12.26 -2.23 -0.93
N PHE A 74 -12.53 -3.47 -0.54
CA PHE A 74 -11.54 -4.54 -0.42
C PHE A 74 -11.52 -5.37 -1.72
N GLY A 75 -10.63 -5.02 -2.65
CA GLY A 75 -10.62 -5.61 -3.98
C GLY A 75 -11.96 -5.39 -4.67
N ASN A 76 -12.49 -6.39 -5.38
CA ASN A 76 -13.79 -6.34 -6.07
C ASN A 76 -14.95 -6.97 -5.26
N LYS A 77 -14.81 -7.06 -3.93
CA LYS A 77 -15.83 -7.68 -3.07
C LYS A 77 -16.99 -6.75 -2.69
N GLY A 78 -16.85 -5.44 -2.93
CA GLY A 78 -17.85 -4.43 -2.58
C GLY A 78 -17.34 -3.42 -1.55
N LYS A 79 -18.23 -2.49 -1.17
CA LYS A 79 -17.88 -1.36 -0.31
C LYS A 79 -18.49 -1.52 1.08
N VAL A 80 -17.70 -1.14 2.09
CA VAL A 80 -18.12 -1.04 3.49
C VAL A 80 -17.86 0.36 4.01
N GLU A 81 -18.55 0.78 5.06
CA GLU A 81 -18.30 2.05 5.73
C GLU A 81 -17.10 1.93 6.67
N GLY A 82 -16.22 2.92 6.64
CA GLY A 82 -15.15 3.12 7.61
C GLY A 82 -15.28 4.49 8.27
N GLU A 83 -14.86 4.61 9.52
CA GLU A 83 -14.84 5.84 10.30
C GLU A 83 -13.40 6.37 10.40
N VAL A 84 -13.18 7.66 10.17
CA VAL A 84 -11.88 8.31 10.40
C VAL A 84 -11.70 8.53 11.90
N VAL A 85 -10.82 7.75 12.52
CA VAL A 85 -10.65 7.72 14.00
C VAL A 85 -9.42 8.48 14.50
N TYR A 86 -8.47 8.77 13.63
CA TYR A 86 -7.24 9.46 14.02
C TYR A 86 -6.58 10.17 12.84
N TYR A 87 -6.02 11.36 13.10
CA TYR A 87 -5.16 12.09 12.18
C TYR A 87 -3.75 12.17 12.77
N TYR A 88 -2.75 11.79 12.02
CA TYR A 88 -1.36 11.94 12.43
C TYR A 88 -1.03 13.44 12.58
N PRO A 89 -0.40 13.85 13.69
CA PRO A 89 -0.15 15.27 13.94
C PRO A 89 0.87 15.86 12.96
N ASP A 90 1.93 15.13 12.69
CA ASP A 90 3.12 15.62 11.99
C ASP A 90 3.24 15.10 10.54
N ASN A 91 2.31 14.25 10.08
CA ASN A 91 2.36 13.65 8.75
C ASN A 91 1.01 13.75 8.02
N ASP A 92 1.07 13.68 6.69
CA ASP A 92 -0.12 13.56 5.84
C ASP A 92 -0.72 12.15 5.88
N ALA A 93 -1.08 11.68 7.08
CA ALA A 93 -1.68 10.38 7.29
C ALA A 93 -2.88 10.42 8.24
N ALA A 94 -3.80 9.46 8.07
CA ALA A 94 -4.97 9.27 8.92
C ALA A 94 -5.30 7.78 9.07
N ILE A 95 -5.97 7.41 10.17
CA ILE A 95 -6.47 6.06 10.41
C ILE A 95 -7.97 6.02 10.16
N ILE A 96 -8.39 5.04 9.37
CA ILE A 96 -9.78 4.67 9.16
C ILE A 96 -10.01 3.34 9.86
N ARG A 97 -11.07 3.24 10.65
CA ARG A 97 -11.51 1.99 11.29
C ARG A 97 -12.72 1.42 10.60
N VAL A 98 -12.66 0.14 10.27
CA VAL A 98 -13.77 -0.65 9.71
C VAL A 98 -14.14 -1.72 10.72
N MET A 99 -15.40 -1.70 11.19
CA MET A 99 -15.91 -2.72 12.12
C MET A 99 -16.15 -4.04 11.40
N ARG A 100 -15.79 -5.16 12.04
CA ARG A 100 -15.92 -6.51 11.44
C ARG A 100 -17.36 -6.99 11.34
N GLU A 101 -18.20 -6.71 12.32
CA GLU A 101 -19.60 -7.17 12.36
C GLU A 101 -20.36 -6.87 11.06
N ASP A 102 -20.06 -5.71 10.44
CA ASP A 102 -20.72 -5.26 9.21
C ASP A 102 -19.99 -5.68 7.93
N SER A 103 -18.80 -6.28 8.05
CA SER A 103 -17.87 -6.39 6.91
C SER A 103 -17.15 -7.73 6.77
N ASP A 104 -17.40 -8.72 7.62
CA ASP A 104 -16.67 -10.00 7.65
C ASP A 104 -16.50 -10.69 6.29
N PHE A 105 -17.53 -10.59 5.42
CA PHE A 105 -17.45 -11.14 4.07
C PHE A 105 -16.42 -10.42 3.21
N TYR A 106 -16.33 -9.08 3.34
CA TYR A 106 -15.49 -8.22 2.49
C TYR A 106 -14.02 -8.26 2.91
N ILE A 107 -13.78 -8.38 4.23
CA ILE A 107 -12.43 -8.30 4.83
C ILE A 107 -11.76 -9.67 5.02
N LYS A 108 -12.43 -10.76 4.62
CA LYS A 108 -11.89 -12.11 4.74
C LYS A 108 -10.55 -12.23 3.99
N GLY A 109 -9.51 -12.55 4.74
CA GLY A 109 -8.12 -12.64 4.22
C GLY A 109 -7.34 -11.35 4.28
N ALA A 110 -7.93 -10.22 4.72
CA ALA A 110 -7.21 -8.98 4.96
C ALA A 110 -6.04 -9.19 5.93
N LYS A 111 -4.89 -8.63 5.60
CA LYS A 111 -3.65 -8.76 6.39
C LYS A 111 -2.88 -7.44 6.38
N ALA A 112 -2.28 -7.10 7.51
CA ALA A 112 -1.26 -6.06 7.56
C ALA A 112 0.03 -6.57 6.90
N PRO A 113 0.73 -5.74 6.11
CA PRO A 113 2.00 -6.10 5.52
C PRO A 113 3.10 -6.17 6.59
N GLU A 114 4.19 -6.83 6.28
CA GLU A 114 5.42 -6.68 7.04
C GLU A 114 5.98 -5.27 6.84
N ILE A 115 6.29 -4.60 7.94
CA ILE A 115 6.82 -3.23 7.92
C ILE A 115 8.35 -3.28 7.83
N MET A 116 8.93 -2.57 6.87
CA MET A 116 10.38 -2.42 6.79
C MET A 116 10.93 -1.71 8.04
N PRO A 117 11.89 -2.30 8.75
CA PRO A 117 12.52 -1.65 9.92
C PRO A 117 13.22 -0.34 9.52
N LYS A 118 13.30 0.61 10.47
CA LYS A 118 13.97 1.90 10.23
C LYS A 118 15.40 1.74 9.74
N SER A 119 16.18 0.83 10.34
CA SER A 119 17.57 0.56 9.95
C SER A 119 17.73 0.12 8.48
N ASP A 120 16.78 -0.69 7.99
CA ASP A 120 16.78 -1.19 6.63
C ASP A 120 16.35 -0.08 5.67
N TYR A 121 15.33 0.70 6.04
CA TYR A 121 14.85 1.85 5.28
C TYR A 121 15.96 2.89 5.07
N GLU A 122 16.66 3.30 6.12
CA GLU A 122 17.78 4.29 6.06
C GLU A 122 18.97 3.77 5.25
N SER A 123 19.05 2.47 5.04
CA SER A 123 20.13 1.82 4.29
C SER A 123 19.71 1.35 2.89
N ILE A 124 18.51 1.70 2.40
CA ILE A 124 18.07 1.35 1.04
C ILE A 124 19.08 1.93 0.02
N PRO A 125 19.72 1.09 -0.80
CA PRO A 125 20.64 1.59 -1.81
C PRO A 125 19.93 2.44 -2.86
N LEU A 126 20.56 3.52 -3.31
CA LEU A 126 20.08 4.31 -4.44
C LEU A 126 19.86 3.41 -5.67
N SER A 127 18.80 3.69 -6.40
CA SER A 127 18.36 2.91 -7.57
C SER A 127 17.86 1.50 -7.26
N ARG A 128 17.68 1.13 -5.98
CA ARG A 128 16.99 -0.12 -5.61
C ARG A 128 15.59 -0.13 -6.21
N SER A 129 15.15 -1.27 -6.69
CA SER A 129 13.80 -1.44 -7.18
C SER A 129 12.80 -1.38 -6.02
N VAL A 130 11.73 -0.62 -6.22
CA VAL A 130 10.57 -0.54 -5.34
C VAL A 130 9.31 -0.77 -6.17
N TYR A 131 8.26 -1.28 -5.56
CA TYR A 131 7.09 -1.81 -6.26
C TYR A 131 5.81 -1.23 -5.67
N PHE A 132 4.85 -0.90 -6.51
CA PHE A 132 3.52 -0.43 -6.11
C PHE A 132 2.47 -0.89 -7.12
N ALA A 133 1.22 -1.02 -6.70
CA ALA A 133 0.16 -1.45 -7.60
C ALA A 133 -0.32 -0.29 -8.45
N LYS A 134 -0.45 -0.49 -9.77
CA LYS A 134 -1.02 0.49 -10.68
C LYS A 134 -2.55 0.48 -10.63
N ASP A 135 -3.13 -0.70 -10.46
CA ASP A 135 -4.55 -0.89 -10.27
C ASP A 135 -4.81 -2.02 -9.28
N ILE A 136 -5.67 -1.80 -8.29
CA ILE A 136 -6.08 -2.83 -7.33
C ILE A 136 -7.41 -3.49 -7.68
N TYR A 137 -8.04 -3.10 -8.82
CA TYR A 137 -9.32 -3.65 -9.26
C TYR A 137 -9.21 -4.92 -10.09
N ASP A 138 -8.04 -5.19 -10.68
CA ASP A 138 -7.90 -6.33 -11.57
C ASP A 138 -7.29 -7.55 -10.85
N VAL A 139 -7.75 -8.73 -11.24
CA VAL A 139 -7.24 -10.04 -10.80
C VAL A 139 -5.78 -10.22 -11.23
N THR A 140 -5.37 -9.50 -12.27
CA THR A 140 -3.97 -9.34 -12.70
C THR A 140 -3.43 -8.03 -12.16
N LEU A 141 -2.77 -8.08 -11.00
CA LEU A 141 -2.12 -6.92 -10.42
C LEU A 141 -1.09 -6.36 -11.39
N GLU A 142 -1.39 -5.22 -12.02
CA GLU A 142 -0.38 -4.50 -12.77
C GLU A 142 0.55 -3.81 -11.77
N VAL A 143 1.74 -4.37 -11.59
CA VAL A 143 2.75 -3.83 -10.68
C VAL A 143 3.63 -2.84 -11.44
N SER A 144 3.71 -1.61 -10.93
CA SER A 144 4.69 -0.62 -11.37
C SER A 144 5.99 -0.78 -10.60
N VAL A 145 7.10 -0.55 -11.30
CA VAL A 145 8.44 -0.62 -10.71
C VAL A 145 9.04 0.78 -10.70
N GLY A 146 9.37 1.27 -9.52
CA GLY A 146 10.12 2.50 -9.30
C GLY A 146 11.58 2.25 -8.96
N LYS A 147 12.33 3.34 -8.79
CA LYS A 147 13.73 3.32 -8.33
C LYS A 147 13.89 4.25 -7.15
N TRP A 148 14.44 3.73 -6.05
CA TRP A 148 14.70 4.50 -4.84
C TRP A 148 15.70 5.63 -5.11
N LEU A 149 15.39 6.84 -4.67
CA LEU A 149 16.20 8.04 -4.89
C LEU A 149 16.82 8.57 -3.60
N ASP A 150 16.00 8.72 -2.53
CA ASP A 150 16.44 9.26 -1.26
C ASP A 150 15.59 8.70 -0.11
N SER A 151 16.19 8.55 1.06
CA SER A 151 15.49 8.08 2.27
C SER A 151 14.95 9.23 3.14
N GLU A 152 15.46 10.46 2.98
CA GLU A 152 15.10 11.59 3.83
C GLU A 152 15.30 12.91 3.06
N GLU A 153 14.25 13.35 2.36
CA GLU A 153 14.19 14.64 1.67
C GLU A 153 13.11 15.52 2.29
N PHE A 154 13.46 16.73 2.70
CA PHE A 154 12.46 17.70 3.18
C PHE A 154 11.73 18.36 2.00
N VAL A 155 10.46 18.05 1.87
CA VAL A 155 9.61 18.63 0.82
C VAL A 155 8.81 19.80 1.39
N TYR A 156 9.14 21.03 0.96
CA TYR A 156 8.52 22.26 1.49
C TYR A 156 7.01 22.30 1.32
N GLU A 157 6.50 21.79 0.21
CA GLU A 157 5.07 21.75 -0.11
C GLU A 157 4.29 20.85 0.84
N LEU A 158 4.95 19.81 1.37
CA LEU A 158 4.37 18.87 2.33
C LEU A 158 4.69 19.26 3.78
N SER A 159 5.74 20.09 3.99
CA SER A 159 6.30 20.46 5.30
C SER A 159 6.72 19.24 6.14
N GLU A 160 7.20 18.17 5.48
CA GLU A 160 7.66 16.94 6.13
C GLU A 160 8.84 16.29 5.40
N ASP A 161 9.58 15.45 6.13
CA ASP A 161 10.63 14.61 5.59
C ASP A 161 10.01 13.34 5.00
N VAL A 162 10.35 13.05 3.75
CA VAL A 162 9.79 11.94 2.97
C VAL A 162 10.89 11.13 2.28
N GLY A 163 10.61 9.88 1.97
CA GLY A 163 11.40 9.14 1.02
C GLY A 163 10.99 9.46 -0.42
N LEU A 164 11.94 9.47 -1.34
CA LEU A 164 11.69 9.71 -2.75
C LEU A 164 12.00 8.48 -3.61
N PHE A 165 11.20 8.26 -4.63
CA PHE A 165 11.45 7.26 -5.65
C PHE A 165 11.08 7.79 -7.04
N ALA A 166 11.82 7.37 -8.06
CA ALA A 166 11.46 7.60 -9.45
C ALA A 166 10.42 6.56 -9.86
N GLY A 167 9.31 7.00 -10.42
CA GLY A 167 8.22 6.14 -10.89
C GLY A 167 7.02 6.93 -11.37
N GLU A 168 6.22 6.34 -12.23
CA GLU A 168 4.97 6.95 -12.72
C GLU A 168 3.86 6.74 -11.69
N VAL A 169 3.60 7.76 -10.86
CA VAL A 169 2.51 7.78 -9.89
C VAL A 169 1.32 8.52 -10.50
N LEU A 170 0.17 7.86 -10.57
CA LEU A 170 -1.04 8.40 -11.18
C LEU A 170 -1.96 9.06 -10.14
N PRO A 171 -2.83 10.00 -10.55
CA PRO A 171 -3.88 10.53 -9.69
C PRO A 171 -4.75 9.40 -9.10
N GLY A 172 -5.05 9.46 -7.81
CA GLY A 172 -5.79 8.43 -7.09
C GLY A 172 -4.89 7.38 -6.41
N MET A 173 -3.56 7.51 -6.49
CA MET A 173 -2.62 6.63 -5.79
C MET A 173 -2.18 7.15 -4.41
N SER A 174 -2.69 8.31 -3.96
CA SER A 174 -2.47 8.76 -2.58
C SER A 174 -2.98 7.71 -1.59
N GLY A 175 -2.13 7.29 -0.65
CA GLY A 175 -2.41 6.18 0.28
C GLY A 175 -1.96 4.81 -0.21
N GLU A 176 -1.40 4.70 -1.42
CA GLU A 176 -0.86 3.45 -1.98
C GLU A 176 0.41 3.02 -1.25
N GLY A 177 0.57 1.70 -1.04
CA GLY A 177 1.78 1.11 -0.45
C GLY A 177 2.92 1.00 -1.45
N LEU A 178 4.11 1.42 -1.03
CA LEU A 178 5.36 1.15 -1.72
C LEU A 178 6.08 -0.02 -1.04
N PHE A 179 6.46 -1.05 -1.81
CA PHE A 179 7.02 -2.30 -1.30
C PHE A 179 8.41 -2.56 -1.84
N ASP A 180 9.22 -3.31 -1.11
CA ASP A 180 10.48 -3.87 -1.62
C ASP A 180 10.26 -5.22 -2.33
N GLU A 181 11.34 -5.86 -2.75
CA GLU A 181 11.32 -7.16 -3.43
C GLU A 181 10.90 -8.33 -2.52
N ASP A 182 11.03 -8.16 -1.20
CA ASP A 182 10.63 -9.14 -0.18
C ASP A 182 9.19 -8.90 0.33
N ASP A 183 8.39 -8.07 -0.37
CA ASP A 183 7.02 -7.68 -0.02
C ASP A 183 6.88 -6.94 1.32
N ARG A 184 7.96 -6.36 1.84
CA ARG A 184 7.91 -5.50 3.02
C ARG A 184 7.46 -4.10 2.61
N LEU A 185 6.57 -3.51 3.38
CA LEU A 185 6.11 -2.13 3.18
C LEU A 185 7.25 -1.15 3.48
N VAL A 186 7.70 -0.42 2.48
CA VAL A 186 8.71 0.64 2.55
C VAL A 186 8.08 1.94 3.03
N GLY A 187 6.91 2.29 2.50
CA GLY A 187 6.20 3.52 2.86
C GLY A 187 4.83 3.64 2.19
N MET A 188 4.15 4.75 2.48
CA MET A 188 2.87 5.11 1.88
C MET A 188 3.05 6.32 0.96
N ILE A 189 2.61 6.22 -0.28
CA ILE A 189 2.65 7.29 -1.28
C ILE A 189 1.67 8.38 -0.88
N ILE A 190 2.15 9.64 -0.78
CA ILE A 190 1.34 10.79 -0.39
C ILE A 190 1.32 11.89 -1.45
N ALA A 191 2.34 11.97 -2.29
CA ALA A 191 2.44 12.98 -3.34
C ALA A 191 3.25 12.45 -4.51
N ALA A 192 3.11 13.11 -5.66
CA ALA A 192 3.90 12.81 -6.84
C ALA A 192 4.08 14.04 -7.73
N SER A 193 5.19 14.05 -8.46
CA SER A 193 5.42 14.83 -9.66
C SER A 193 5.19 13.97 -10.91
N GLU A 194 5.57 14.46 -12.08
CA GLU A 194 5.48 13.68 -13.34
C GLU A 194 6.36 12.43 -13.34
N THR A 195 7.47 12.42 -12.59
CA THR A 195 8.50 11.37 -12.65
C THR A 195 8.90 10.80 -11.30
N GLU A 196 8.45 11.38 -10.20
CA GLU A 196 8.86 11.02 -8.85
C GLU A 196 7.67 10.94 -7.92
N GLY A 197 7.71 10.00 -6.98
CA GLY A 197 6.77 9.88 -5.87
C GLY A 197 7.45 10.12 -4.53
N ALA A 198 6.66 10.67 -3.58
CA ALA A 198 7.05 10.89 -2.20
C ALA A 198 6.28 9.95 -1.27
N VAL A 199 6.98 9.38 -0.30
CA VAL A 199 6.39 8.43 0.67
C VAL A 199 6.67 8.82 2.12
N ILE A 200 5.68 8.65 2.98
CA ILE A 200 5.90 8.57 4.42
C ILE A 200 6.48 7.19 4.74
N PRO A 201 7.61 7.09 5.46
CA PRO A 201 8.23 5.81 5.80
C PRO A 201 7.26 4.90 6.59
N ALA A 202 7.22 3.62 6.26
CA ALA A 202 6.30 2.68 6.90
C ALA A 202 6.55 2.52 8.41
N TYR A 203 7.81 2.60 8.86
CA TYR A 203 8.13 2.56 10.29
C TYR A 203 7.57 3.78 11.05
N THR A 204 7.49 4.97 10.42
CA THR A 204 6.86 6.16 10.98
C THR A 204 5.36 5.94 11.15
N LEU A 205 4.68 5.44 10.11
CA LEU A 205 3.25 5.09 10.16
C LEU A 205 2.97 4.08 11.29
N ARG A 206 3.82 3.06 11.41
CA ARG A 206 3.66 2.02 12.44
C ARG A 206 3.87 2.55 13.86
N ASN A 207 4.89 3.37 14.08
CA ASN A 207 5.19 3.93 15.39
C ASN A 207 4.05 4.82 15.90
N GLU A 208 3.52 5.67 15.03
CA GLU A 208 2.39 6.55 15.35
C GLU A 208 1.10 5.75 15.58
N TYR A 209 0.84 4.73 14.77
CA TYR A 209 -0.27 3.80 14.97
C TYR A 209 -0.19 3.10 16.33
N MET A 210 0.99 2.60 16.73
CA MET A 210 1.18 1.98 18.05
C MET A 210 0.94 2.98 19.18
N SER A 211 1.36 4.23 19.03
CA SER A 211 1.11 5.29 19.99
C SER A 211 -0.39 5.58 20.14
N PHE A 212 -1.11 5.65 19.02
CA PHE A 212 -2.57 5.79 19.00
C PHE A 212 -3.27 4.63 19.73
N GLN A 213 -2.85 3.38 19.50
CA GLN A 213 -3.43 2.19 20.15
C GLN A 213 -3.25 2.16 21.67
N ILE A 214 -2.16 2.73 22.18
CA ILE A 214 -1.91 2.79 23.63
C ILE A 214 -2.78 3.83 24.33
N THR A 215 -3.18 4.87 23.60
CA THR A 215 -3.91 6.03 24.16
C THR A 215 -5.43 5.92 24.06
N ASN A 216 -5.93 4.94 23.30
CA ASN A 216 -7.36 4.69 23.07
C ASN A 216 -7.77 3.25 23.37
#